data_ccfd92cb0f8ae53fe40ddeb090f13abf
#
_entry.id   ccfd92cb0f8ae53fe40ddeb090f13abf
#
_cell.length_a   1.000
_cell.length_b   1.000
_cell.length_c   1.000
_cell.angle_alpha   90.00
_cell.angle_beta   90.00
_cell.angle_gamma   90.00
#
_symmetry.space_group_name_H-M   'P 1'
#
loop_
_entity.id
_entity.type
_entity.pdbx_description
1 polymer ?
#
loop_
_entity_poly.entity_id
_entity_poly.type
_entity_poly.pdbx_seq_one_letter_code
_entity_poly.pdbx_strand_id
1 'polypeptide(L)'
;QTIYQYVNSHLDEHGRFTATNLCDDRYATIPRPLGSEDAFHYTMGNLPNPKSASVLLKLLQAYLNEPTTQQRSKLYNELKGMAFAEYCDPFIEALDQNDINSVAFDLARRFFYNADGREQVKFALLLFGMYGMEKICQQEPELWQDLLRIAHCEEFTFAFLYSCRVTNFNPQNAIWELIRCTSGWGKVFSITDCHCRDEEERLWLL
;
A
#
# COMPACT_ATOMS: atom_id res chain seq x y z
N GLN A 1 -15.64 10.88 -3.62
CA GLN A 1 -14.27 10.97 -4.18
C GLN A 1 -13.49 9.75 -3.71
N THR A 2 -12.77 9.08 -4.62
CA THR A 2 -11.92 7.95 -4.26
C THR A 2 -10.58 8.43 -3.69
N ILE A 3 -9.90 7.56 -2.92
CA ILE A 3 -8.54 7.85 -2.43
C ILE A 3 -7.59 8.16 -3.59
N TYR A 4 -7.65 7.36 -4.68
CA TYR A 4 -6.82 7.56 -5.87
C TYR A 4 -7.01 8.96 -6.47
N GLN A 5 -8.26 9.39 -6.67
CA GLN A 5 -8.57 10.72 -7.19
C GLN A 5 -8.12 11.83 -6.24
N TYR A 6 -8.31 11.62 -4.93
CA TYR A 6 -7.93 12.59 -3.93
C TYR A 6 -6.42 12.79 -3.90
N VAL A 7 -5.64 11.73 -3.82
CA VAL A 7 -4.17 11.81 -3.81
C VAL A 7 -3.67 12.51 -5.08
N ASN A 8 -4.10 12.05 -6.27
CA ASN A 8 -3.65 12.66 -7.53
C ASN A 8 -4.00 14.16 -7.65
N SER A 9 -5.13 14.59 -7.08
CA SER A 9 -5.52 16.00 -7.12
C SER A 9 -4.75 16.90 -6.13
N HIS A 10 -3.98 16.30 -5.22
CA HIS A 10 -3.16 17.01 -4.23
C HIS A 10 -1.65 16.77 -4.39
N LEU A 11 -1.22 16.22 -5.52
CA LEU A 11 0.20 16.24 -5.89
C LEU A 11 0.55 17.56 -6.55
N ASP A 12 1.66 18.18 -6.11
CA ASP A 12 2.22 19.37 -6.76
C ASP A 12 2.99 19.01 -8.06
N GLU A 13 3.54 20.01 -8.72
CA GLU A 13 4.35 19.86 -9.95
C GLU A 13 5.63 19.01 -9.75
N HIS A 14 6.05 18.83 -8.52
CA HIS A 14 7.20 18.00 -8.14
C HIS A 14 6.78 16.61 -7.62
N GLY A 15 5.51 16.27 -7.69
CA GLY A 15 4.97 15.01 -7.20
C GLY A 15 4.84 14.92 -5.68
N ARG A 16 4.91 16.03 -4.93
CA ARG A 16 4.76 16.02 -3.48
C ARG A 16 3.31 16.10 -3.09
N PHE A 17 2.90 15.26 -2.15
CA PHE A 17 1.56 15.34 -1.59
C PHE A 17 1.44 16.55 -0.66
N THR A 18 0.45 17.41 -0.93
CA THR A 18 0.33 18.73 -0.28
C THR A 18 -0.78 18.82 0.78
N ALA A 19 -1.67 17.83 0.84
CA ALA A 19 -2.70 17.80 1.87
C ALA A 19 -2.16 17.20 3.19
N THR A 20 -2.73 17.60 4.31
CA THR A 20 -2.36 17.13 5.65
C THR A 20 -3.18 15.93 6.12
N ASN A 21 -4.22 15.57 5.39
CA ASN A 21 -5.16 14.51 5.72
C ASN A 21 -5.67 13.83 4.42
N LEU A 22 -6.37 12.71 4.57
CA LEU A 22 -7.07 12.05 3.48
C LEU A 22 -8.57 12.35 3.50
N CYS A 23 -9.24 12.05 2.39
CA CYS A 23 -10.69 12.28 2.27
C CYS A 23 -11.53 11.39 3.20
N ASP A 24 -10.99 10.29 3.73
CA ASP A 24 -11.61 9.40 4.71
C ASP A 24 -11.40 9.86 6.17
N ASP A 25 -10.53 10.84 6.44
CA ASP A 25 -10.29 11.40 7.78
C ASP A 25 -11.43 12.28 8.31
N ARG A 26 -12.41 12.61 7.49
CA ARG A 26 -13.51 13.51 7.88
C ARG A 26 -14.29 13.09 9.14
N TYR A 27 -14.12 11.87 9.58
CA TYR A 27 -14.74 11.32 10.78
C TYR A 27 -13.73 11.03 11.91
N ALA A 28 -12.45 11.35 11.69
CA ALA A 28 -11.42 11.14 12.71
C ALA A 28 -11.56 12.21 13.83
N THR A 29 -11.67 11.74 15.06
CA THR A 29 -11.76 12.61 16.25
C THR A 29 -10.41 13.23 16.61
N ILE A 30 -9.31 12.63 16.19
CA ILE A 30 -7.94 13.11 16.43
C ILE A 30 -7.17 13.00 15.10
N PRO A 31 -6.67 14.12 14.56
CA PRO A 31 -5.80 14.09 13.39
C PRO A 31 -4.51 13.32 13.71
N ARG A 32 -4.19 12.33 12.89
CA ARG A 32 -2.91 11.61 12.98
C ARG A 32 -2.06 11.97 11.77
N PRO A 33 -0.73 12.13 11.95
CA PRO A 33 0.17 12.27 10.81
C PRO A 33 0.03 11.08 9.85
N LEU A 34 0.05 11.35 8.55
CA LEU A 34 -0.05 10.31 7.53
C LEU A 34 1.08 9.28 7.70
N GLY A 35 0.76 8.00 7.55
CA GLY A 35 1.70 6.89 7.74
C GLY A 35 2.07 6.58 9.20
N SER A 36 1.59 7.38 10.16
CA SER A 36 1.96 7.18 11.58
C SER A 36 1.37 5.91 12.18
N GLU A 37 0.23 5.44 11.69
CA GLU A 37 -0.38 4.21 12.17
C GLU A 37 0.45 2.99 11.79
N ASP A 38 0.86 2.88 10.53
CA ASP A 38 1.76 1.82 10.08
C ASP A 38 3.12 1.90 10.78
N ALA A 39 3.66 3.12 10.97
CA ALA A 39 4.91 3.32 11.70
C ALA A 39 4.81 2.87 13.15
N PHE A 40 3.72 3.20 13.84
CA PHE A 40 3.50 2.78 15.22
C PHE A 40 3.45 1.26 15.34
N HIS A 41 2.62 0.60 14.52
CA HIS A 41 2.48 -0.85 14.54
C HIS A 41 3.79 -1.56 14.16
N TYR A 42 4.50 -1.06 13.15
CA TYR A 42 5.74 -1.68 12.68
C TYR A 42 6.92 -1.48 13.64
N THR A 43 7.05 -0.30 14.26
CA THR A 43 8.21 0.04 15.11
C THR A 43 8.02 -0.30 16.58
N MET A 44 6.81 -0.23 17.10
CA MET A 44 6.53 -0.48 18.53
C MET A 44 6.28 -1.95 18.83
N GLY A 45 6.39 -2.83 17.85
CA GLY A 45 6.30 -4.28 18.04
C GLY A 45 4.90 -4.73 18.45
N ASN A 46 3.86 -4.05 17.99
CA ASN A 46 2.52 -4.61 18.11
C ASN A 46 2.50 -5.95 17.39
N LEU A 47 2.14 -6.99 18.14
CA LEU A 47 2.13 -8.35 17.61
C LEU A 47 1.18 -8.41 16.41
N PRO A 48 1.61 -9.08 15.33
CA PRO A 48 0.75 -9.37 14.21
C PRO A 48 -0.59 -9.94 14.69
N ASN A 49 -1.67 -9.56 14.02
CA ASN A 49 -3.01 -10.07 14.35
C ASN A 49 -3.42 -11.21 13.40
N PRO A 50 -3.08 -12.49 13.73
CA PRO A 50 -3.41 -13.62 12.87
C PRO A 50 -4.92 -13.84 12.69
N LYS A 51 -5.73 -13.32 13.63
CA LYS A 51 -7.21 -13.42 13.51
C LYS A 51 -7.71 -12.53 12.39
N SER A 52 -7.24 -11.29 12.32
CA SER A 52 -7.57 -10.37 11.22
C SER A 52 -7.13 -10.93 9.87
N ALA A 53 -5.91 -11.43 9.78
CA ALA A 53 -5.39 -12.06 8.57
C ALA A 53 -6.23 -13.28 8.15
N SER A 54 -6.62 -14.15 9.11
CA SER A 54 -7.46 -15.33 8.84
C SER A 54 -8.86 -14.95 8.34
N VAL A 55 -9.45 -13.86 8.84
CA VAL A 55 -10.74 -13.36 8.37
C VAL A 55 -10.61 -12.86 6.93
N LEU A 56 -9.61 -12.02 6.65
CA LEU A 56 -9.36 -11.49 5.30
C LEU A 56 -9.08 -12.61 4.29
N LEU A 57 -8.29 -13.61 4.69
CA LEU A 57 -7.99 -14.77 3.83
C LEU A 57 -9.26 -15.53 3.44
N LYS A 58 -10.13 -15.83 4.42
CA LYS A 58 -11.41 -16.50 4.15
C LYS A 58 -12.30 -15.68 3.22
N LEU A 59 -12.37 -14.37 3.42
CA LEU A 59 -13.17 -13.47 2.57
C LEU A 59 -12.60 -13.37 1.16
N LEU A 60 -11.26 -13.30 1.02
CA LEU A 60 -10.60 -13.32 -0.28
C LEU A 60 -10.85 -14.65 -1.00
N GLN A 61 -10.64 -15.79 -0.35
CA GLN A 61 -10.90 -17.11 -0.93
C GLN A 61 -12.37 -17.28 -1.36
N ALA A 62 -13.32 -16.80 -0.54
CA ALA A 62 -14.73 -16.81 -0.92
C ALA A 62 -15.00 -15.96 -2.17
N TYR A 63 -14.34 -14.80 -2.29
CA TYR A 63 -14.44 -13.98 -3.50
C TYR A 63 -13.77 -14.63 -4.71
N LEU A 64 -12.59 -15.24 -4.55
CA LEU A 64 -11.89 -15.90 -5.64
C LEU A 64 -12.67 -17.10 -6.21
N ASN A 65 -13.35 -17.84 -5.33
CA ASN A 65 -14.20 -18.97 -5.72
C ASN A 65 -15.49 -18.51 -6.42
N GLU A 66 -16.08 -17.39 -5.96
CA GLU A 66 -17.31 -16.83 -6.51
C GLU A 66 -17.22 -15.28 -6.52
N PRO A 67 -16.73 -14.66 -7.60
CA PRO A 67 -16.43 -13.23 -7.67
C PRO A 67 -17.69 -12.36 -7.80
N THR A 68 -18.55 -12.39 -6.79
CA THR A 68 -19.78 -11.62 -6.72
C THR A 68 -19.59 -10.25 -6.07
N THR A 69 -20.49 -9.32 -6.36
CA THR A 69 -20.55 -8.01 -5.67
C THR A 69 -20.74 -8.17 -4.16
N GLN A 70 -21.49 -9.18 -3.73
CA GLN A 70 -21.73 -9.45 -2.31
C GLN A 70 -20.44 -9.84 -1.59
N GLN A 71 -19.66 -10.77 -2.14
CA GLN A 71 -18.39 -11.21 -1.54
C GLN A 71 -17.38 -10.05 -1.52
N ARG A 72 -17.30 -9.29 -2.61
CA ARG A 72 -16.45 -8.09 -2.66
C ARG A 72 -16.84 -7.07 -1.59
N SER A 73 -18.13 -6.81 -1.39
CA SER A 73 -18.61 -5.86 -0.38
C SER A 73 -18.31 -6.31 1.04
N LYS A 74 -18.38 -7.62 1.33
CA LYS A 74 -17.99 -8.16 2.64
C LYS A 74 -16.51 -7.89 2.92
N LEU A 75 -15.63 -8.24 1.97
CA LEU A 75 -14.19 -7.99 2.10
C LEU A 75 -13.88 -6.50 2.23
N TYR A 76 -14.52 -5.66 1.41
CA TYR A 76 -14.37 -4.21 1.46
C TYR A 76 -14.73 -3.62 2.82
N ASN A 77 -15.84 -4.06 3.41
CA ASN A 77 -16.30 -3.54 4.70
C ASN A 77 -15.44 -4.04 5.87
N GLU A 78 -14.95 -5.27 5.80
CA GLU A 78 -14.06 -5.81 6.85
C GLU A 78 -12.75 -5.02 6.94
N LEU A 79 -12.19 -4.62 5.81
CA LEU A 79 -10.97 -3.82 5.77
C LEU A 79 -11.09 -2.46 6.48
N LYS A 80 -12.29 -1.88 6.58
CA LYS A 80 -12.49 -0.57 7.24
C LYS A 80 -12.12 -0.54 8.72
N GLY A 81 -12.11 -1.68 9.39
CA GLY A 81 -11.79 -1.78 10.81
C GLY A 81 -10.40 -2.35 11.11
N MET A 82 -9.54 -2.49 10.10
CA MET A 82 -8.22 -3.12 10.22
C MET A 82 -7.12 -2.12 9.95
N ALA A 83 -5.95 -2.32 10.56
CA ALA A 83 -4.72 -1.61 10.24
C ALA A 83 -3.80 -2.53 9.41
N PHE A 84 -3.27 -2.01 8.29
CA PHE A 84 -2.44 -2.76 7.35
C PHE A 84 -1.29 -3.51 8.03
N ALA A 85 -0.53 -2.83 8.87
CA ALA A 85 0.65 -3.40 9.55
C ALA A 85 0.31 -4.52 10.55
N GLU A 86 -0.97 -4.67 10.97
CA GLU A 86 -1.36 -5.76 11.85
C GLU A 86 -1.57 -7.09 11.11
N TYR A 87 -2.04 -7.03 9.86
CA TYR A 87 -2.43 -8.24 9.14
C TYR A 87 -1.49 -8.61 8.00
N CYS A 88 -0.64 -7.72 7.49
CA CYS A 88 0.11 -7.96 6.25
C CYS A 88 1.03 -9.20 6.35
N ASP A 89 1.85 -9.33 7.38
CA ASP A 89 2.74 -10.48 7.56
C ASP A 89 1.98 -11.81 7.69
N PRO A 90 1.05 -11.96 8.68
CA PRO A 90 0.35 -13.23 8.83
C PRO A 90 -0.60 -13.54 7.65
N PHE A 91 -1.03 -12.54 6.89
CA PHE A 91 -1.82 -12.75 5.68
C PHE A 91 -0.98 -13.38 4.57
N ILE A 92 0.24 -12.87 4.35
CA ILE A 92 1.17 -13.43 3.35
C ILE A 92 1.62 -14.82 3.73
N GLU A 93 1.93 -15.05 5.03
CA GLU A 93 2.35 -16.37 5.52
C GLU A 93 1.25 -17.45 5.34
N ALA A 94 -0.01 -17.05 5.44
CA ALA A 94 -1.14 -17.97 5.37
C ALA A 94 -1.70 -18.17 3.95
N LEU A 95 -1.36 -17.28 3.00
CA LEU A 95 -1.87 -17.33 1.64
C LEU A 95 -0.95 -18.16 0.75
N ASP A 96 -1.50 -19.13 0.02
CA ASP A 96 -0.76 -19.78 -1.07
C ASP A 96 -0.61 -18.79 -2.23
N GLN A 97 0.62 -18.52 -2.65
CA GLN A 97 0.91 -17.62 -3.79
C GLN A 97 0.22 -18.06 -5.08
N ASN A 98 -0.07 -19.36 -5.24
CA ASN A 98 -0.82 -19.88 -6.39
C ASN A 98 -2.28 -19.42 -6.41
N ASP A 99 -2.83 -18.95 -5.28
CA ASP A 99 -4.19 -18.41 -5.22
C ASP A 99 -4.29 -17.00 -5.84
N ILE A 100 -3.17 -16.31 -6.03
CA ILE A 100 -3.13 -14.98 -6.65
C ILE A 100 -3.14 -15.11 -8.19
N ASN A 101 -4.33 -15.05 -8.72
CA ASN A 101 -4.62 -15.17 -10.14
C ASN A 101 -5.15 -13.83 -10.73
N SER A 102 -5.63 -13.87 -11.96
CA SER A 102 -6.20 -12.69 -12.63
C SER A 102 -7.43 -12.12 -11.92
N VAL A 103 -8.21 -12.93 -11.22
CA VAL A 103 -9.39 -12.47 -10.45
C VAL A 103 -8.94 -11.64 -9.25
N ALA A 104 -7.88 -12.07 -8.55
CA ALA A 104 -7.27 -11.29 -7.46
C ALA A 104 -6.68 -9.97 -7.99
N PHE A 105 -6.02 -10.01 -9.15
CA PHE A 105 -5.48 -8.82 -9.79
C PHE A 105 -6.56 -7.82 -10.19
N ASP A 106 -7.68 -8.29 -10.74
CA ASP A 106 -8.84 -7.44 -11.07
C ASP A 106 -9.49 -6.85 -9.81
N LEU A 107 -9.55 -7.61 -8.72
CA LEU A 107 -10.01 -7.11 -7.43
C LEU A 107 -9.10 -5.99 -6.91
N ALA A 108 -7.78 -6.21 -6.98
CA ALA A 108 -6.79 -5.20 -6.59
C ALA A 108 -6.96 -3.92 -7.40
N ARG A 109 -7.09 -4.00 -8.74
CA ARG A 109 -7.38 -2.84 -9.59
C ARG A 109 -8.66 -2.12 -9.18
N ARG A 110 -9.73 -2.85 -8.88
CA ARG A 110 -11.00 -2.26 -8.44
C ARG A 110 -10.87 -1.52 -7.12
N PHE A 111 -10.20 -2.09 -6.14
CA PHE A 111 -10.00 -1.43 -4.85
C PHE A 111 -9.06 -0.23 -5.01
N PHE A 112 -7.98 -0.37 -5.74
CA PHE A 112 -7.02 0.70 -5.97
C PHE A 112 -7.66 1.97 -6.56
N TYR A 113 -8.43 1.83 -7.63
CA TYR A 113 -9.00 3.00 -8.32
C TYR A 113 -10.31 3.50 -7.75
N ASN A 114 -11.10 2.63 -7.06
CA ASN A 114 -12.47 2.98 -6.69
C ASN A 114 -12.73 3.02 -5.18
N ALA A 115 -11.75 2.68 -4.33
CA ALA A 115 -11.96 2.73 -2.90
C ALA A 115 -12.02 4.17 -2.37
N ASP A 116 -12.90 4.37 -1.37
CA ASP A 116 -13.04 5.61 -0.60
C ASP A 116 -12.34 5.55 0.77
N GLY A 117 -11.72 4.42 1.10
CA GLY A 117 -10.97 4.20 2.33
C GLY A 117 -9.52 3.76 2.07
N ARG A 118 -8.61 4.18 2.96
CA ARG A 118 -7.16 3.92 2.86
C ARG A 118 -6.81 2.44 2.96
N GLU A 119 -7.45 1.70 3.85
CA GLU A 119 -7.13 0.29 4.08
C GLU A 119 -7.45 -0.60 2.89
N GLN A 120 -8.49 -0.26 2.11
CA GLN A 120 -8.79 -0.97 0.87
C GLN A 120 -7.71 -0.73 -0.19
N VAL A 121 -7.15 0.48 -0.24
CA VAL A 121 -6.04 0.79 -1.16
C VAL A 121 -4.75 0.08 -0.72
N LYS A 122 -4.43 0.06 0.59
CA LYS A 122 -3.28 -0.69 1.12
C LYS A 122 -3.41 -2.19 0.85
N PHE A 123 -4.60 -2.75 1.02
CA PHE A 123 -4.87 -4.15 0.68
C PHE A 123 -4.71 -4.43 -0.83
N ALA A 124 -5.13 -3.50 -1.68
CA ALA A 124 -4.89 -3.60 -3.11
C ALA A 124 -3.39 -3.61 -3.45
N LEU A 125 -2.59 -2.75 -2.81
CA LEU A 125 -1.13 -2.76 -2.94
C LEU A 125 -0.55 -4.12 -2.55
N LEU A 126 -1.00 -4.71 -1.44
CA LEU A 126 -0.58 -6.04 -1.01
C LEU A 126 -0.87 -7.13 -2.06
N LEU A 127 -2.08 -7.14 -2.62
CA LEU A 127 -2.45 -8.07 -3.69
C LEU A 127 -1.59 -7.88 -4.95
N PHE A 128 -1.27 -6.63 -5.33
CA PHE A 128 -0.33 -6.37 -6.40
C PHE A 128 1.08 -6.87 -6.09
N GLY A 129 1.53 -6.70 -4.83
CA GLY A 129 2.78 -7.27 -4.35
C GLY A 129 2.84 -8.78 -4.55
N MET A 130 1.80 -9.48 -4.14
CA MET A 130 1.71 -10.94 -4.28
C MET A 130 1.57 -11.40 -5.73
N TYR A 131 0.92 -10.61 -6.61
CA TYR A 131 0.88 -10.87 -8.04
C TYR A 131 2.25 -10.67 -8.71
N GLY A 132 3.06 -9.76 -8.17
CA GLY A 132 4.43 -9.47 -8.59
C GLY A 132 4.64 -8.02 -9.04
N MET A 133 5.17 -7.18 -8.16
CA MET A 133 5.44 -5.76 -8.45
C MET A 133 6.46 -5.59 -9.59
N GLU A 134 7.47 -6.45 -9.69
CA GLU A 134 8.43 -6.43 -10.80
C GLU A 134 7.74 -6.68 -12.15
N LYS A 135 6.86 -7.67 -12.20
CA LYS A 135 6.06 -7.98 -13.39
C LYS A 135 5.18 -6.80 -13.79
N ILE A 136 4.54 -6.14 -12.82
CA ILE A 136 3.73 -4.93 -13.07
C ILE A 136 4.63 -3.82 -13.61
N CYS A 137 5.78 -3.57 -13.00
CA CYS A 137 6.73 -2.56 -13.47
C CYS A 137 7.16 -2.76 -14.94
N GLN A 138 7.35 -4.01 -15.35
CA GLN A 138 7.80 -4.36 -16.71
C GLN A 138 6.67 -4.41 -17.74
N GLN A 139 5.48 -4.88 -17.36
CA GLN A 139 4.41 -5.21 -18.30
C GLN A 139 3.23 -4.23 -18.29
N GLU A 140 3.07 -3.46 -17.21
CA GLU A 140 1.94 -2.55 -16.96
C GLU A 140 2.45 -1.17 -16.54
N PRO A 141 3.22 -0.46 -17.41
CA PRO A 141 3.93 0.76 -17.02
C PRO A 141 3.00 1.88 -16.53
N GLU A 142 1.77 1.97 -17.04
CA GLU A 142 0.79 2.96 -16.58
C GLU A 142 0.33 2.64 -15.14
N LEU A 143 0.01 1.37 -14.86
CA LEU A 143 -0.34 0.95 -13.51
C LEU A 143 0.83 1.16 -12.55
N TRP A 144 2.06 0.83 -12.96
CA TRP A 144 3.24 1.07 -12.14
C TRP A 144 3.39 2.54 -11.74
N GLN A 145 3.22 3.45 -12.71
CA GLN A 145 3.25 4.89 -12.42
C GLN A 145 2.13 5.33 -11.47
N ASP A 146 0.95 4.76 -11.59
CA ASP A 146 -0.16 5.05 -10.69
C ASP A 146 0.11 4.54 -9.27
N LEU A 147 0.69 3.34 -9.12
CA LEU A 147 1.11 2.79 -7.83
C LEU A 147 2.18 3.66 -7.16
N LEU A 148 3.14 4.15 -7.94
CA LEU A 148 4.18 5.04 -7.44
C LEU A 148 3.60 6.40 -7.02
N ARG A 149 2.69 6.99 -7.80
CA ARG A 149 2.00 8.24 -7.44
C ARG A 149 1.22 8.12 -6.13
N ILE A 150 0.52 7.02 -5.89
CA ILE A 150 -0.16 6.81 -4.60
C ILE A 150 0.85 6.76 -3.46
N ALA A 151 2.00 6.13 -3.67
CA ALA A 151 3.06 6.04 -2.68
C ALA A 151 3.74 7.39 -2.35
N HIS A 152 3.55 8.43 -3.16
CA HIS A 152 3.97 9.80 -2.83
C HIS A 152 3.16 10.39 -1.65
N CYS A 153 1.97 9.88 -1.36
CA CYS A 153 1.27 10.16 -0.12
C CYS A 153 1.83 9.24 0.99
N GLU A 154 2.31 9.84 2.07
CA GLU A 154 3.00 9.17 3.19
C GLU A 154 2.21 8.00 3.79
N GLU A 155 0.88 8.07 3.71
CA GLU A 155 -0.02 7.02 4.17
C GLU A 155 0.14 5.70 3.41
N PHE A 156 0.57 5.75 2.15
CA PHE A 156 0.67 4.56 1.29
C PHE A 156 2.11 4.11 1.02
N THR A 157 3.10 4.92 1.41
CA THR A 157 4.52 4.63 1.15
C THR A 157 4.93 3.30 1.76
N PHE A 158 4.58 3.03 3.02
CA PHE A 158 4.90 1.76 3.68
C PHE A 158 4.30 0.57 2.95
N ALA A 159 3.00 0.62 2.65
CA ALA A 159 2.31 -0.48 1.97
C ALA A 159 2.87 -0.75 0.56
N PHE A 160 3.26 0.30 -0.19
CA PHE A 160 3.92 0.16 -1.49
C PHE A 160 5.28 -0.53 -1.37
N LEU A 161 6.15 -0.05 -0.49
CA LEU A 161 7.48 -0.62 -0.26
C LEU A 161 7.39 -2.06 0.26
N TYR A 162 6.48 -2.31 1.19
CA TYR A 162 6.19 -3.64 1.69
C TYR A 162 5.78 -4.59 0.56
N SER A 163 4.91 -4.14 -0.34
CA SER A 163 4.45 -4.92 -1.49
C SER A 163 5.57 -5.25 -2.48
N CYS A 164 6.55 -4.36 -2.64
CA CYS A 164 7.76 -4.66 -3.41
C CYS A 164 8.60 -5.76 -2.73
N ARG A 165 8.74 -5.72 -1.41
CA ARG A 165 9.52 -6.70 -0.64
C ARG A 165 8.93 -8.10 -0.65
N VAL A 166 7.60 -8.25 -0.77
CA VAL A 166 6.92 -9.57 -0.84
C VAL A 166 7.53 -10.50 -1.89
N THR A 167 7.96 -9.95 -3.02
CA THR A 167 8.60 -10.71 -4.12
C THR A 167 10.10 -10.41 -4.26
N ASN A 168 10.74 -9.86 -3.22
CA ASN A 168 12.15 -9.44 -3.23
C ASN A 168 12.49 -8.45 -4.35
N PHE A 169 11.50 -7.70 -4.84
CA PHE A 169 11.72 -6.65 -5.83
C PHE A 169 12.18 -5.37 -5.15
N ASN A 170 13.30 -4.83 -5.60
CA ASN A 170 13.91 -3.63 -5.03
C ASN A 170 14.06 -2.53 -6.10
N PRO A 171 13.01 -1.73 -6.35
CA PRO A 171 13.01 -0.69 -7.38
C PRO A 171 13.73 0.58 -6.92
N GLN A 172 15.07 0.59 -6.90
CA GLN A 172 15.87 1.70 -6.34
C GLN A 172 15.54 3.07 -6.94
N ASN A 173 15.21 3.16 -8.22
CA ASN A 173 14.82 4.44 -8.83
C ASN A 173 13.52 4.99 -8.22
N ALA A 174 12.53 4.12 -8.01
CA ALA A 174 11.27 4.49 -7.35
C ALA A 174 11.49 4.86 -5.87
N ILE A 175 12.34 4.10 -5.16
CA ILE A 175 12.69 4.39 -3.76
C ILE A 175 13.34 5.78 -3.64
N TRP A 176 14.29 6.10 -4.51
CA TRP A 176 14.91 7.42 -4.54
C TRP A 176 13.94 8.55 -4.95
N GLU A 177 12.97 8.26 -5.80
CA GLU A 177 11.89 9.20 -6.11
C GLU A 177 11.05 9.46 -4.85
N LEU A 178 10.64 8.42 -4.12
CA LEU A 178 9.89 8.56 -2.86
C LEU A 178 10.67 9.36 -1.81
N ILE A 179 11.99 9.13 -1.65
CA ILE A 179 12.83 9.91 -0.74
C ILE A 179 12.78 11.41 -1.05
N ARG A 180 12.71 11.78 -2.34
CA ARG A 180 12.68 13.19 -2.79
C ARG A 180 11.29 13.82 -2.69
N CYS A 181 10.24 13.03 -2.89
CA CYS A 181 8.86 13.51 -2.98
C CYS A 181 8.08 13.41 -1.68
N THR A 182 8.47 12.53 -0.75
CA THR A 182 7.79 12.34 0.54
C THR A 182 8.45 13.12 1.67
N SER A 183 7.71 13.29 2.75
CA SER A 183 8.18 13.82 4.03
C SER A 183 7.81 12.85 5.16
N GLY A 184 7.97 13.24 6.41
CA GLY A 184 7.50 12.47 7.56
C GLY A 184 7.83 10.98 7.50
N TRP A 185 6.84 10.15 7.79
CA TRP A 185 7.02 8.69 7.83
C TRP A 185 7.27 8.07 6.45
N GLY A 186 6.69 8.63 5.39
CA GLY A 186 6.95 8.16 4.04
C GLY A 186 8.44 8.24 3.69
N LYS A 187 9.09 9.34 4.05
CA LYS A 187 10.54 9.51 3.86
C LYS A 187 11.34 8.53 4.71
N VAL A 188 10.96 8.33 5.97
CA VAL A 188 11.63 7.38 6.88
C VAL A 188 11.59 5.97 6.31
N PHE A 189 10.43 5.48 5.87
CA PHE A 189 10.30 4.16 5.26
C PHE A 189 11.15 4.03 3.98
N SER A 190 11.14 5.06 3.13
CA SER A 190 11.90 5.03 1.88
C SER A 190 13.42 5.00 2.13
N ILE A 191 13.92 5.75 3.11
CA ILE A 191 15.34 5.73 3.49
C ILE A 191 15.73 4.36 4.06
N THR A 192 14.84 3.71 4.81
CA THR A 192 15.11 2.38 5.36
C THR A 192 15.33 1.31 4.27
N ASP A 193 14.65 1.46 3.13
CA ASP A 193 14.73 0.53 2.00
C ASP A 193 15.73 0.96 0.91
N CYS A 194 16.34 2.15 1.04
CA CYS A 194 17.25 2.63 0.01
C CYS A 194 18.64 1.98 0.09
N HIS A 195 19.27 1.87 -1.08
CA HIS A 195 20.68 1.53 -1.22
C HIS A 195 21.37 2.66 -1.97
N CYS A 196 22.42 3.21 -1.38
CA CYS A 196 23.24 4.20 -2.07
C CYS A 196 24.06 3.52 -3.17
N ARG A 197 23.92 3.98 -4.40
CA ARG A 197 24.60 3.43 -5.57
C ARG A 197 25.95 4.09 -5.80
N ASP A 198 26.12 5.32 -5.30
CA ASP A 198 27.31 6.13 -5.47
C ASP A 198 27.52 7.08 -4.29
N GLU A 199 28.63 7.84 -4.36
CA GLU A 199 29.02 8.80 -3.33
C GLU A 199 28.09 10.01 -3.27
N GLU A 200 27.49 10.42 -4.40
CA GLU A 200 26.57 11.55 -4.46
C GLU A 200 25.28 11.22 -3.69
N GLU A 201 24.72 10.05 -3.92
CA GLU A 201 23.54 9.57 -3.17
C GLU A 201 23.84 9.45 -1.67
N ARG A 202 25.03 8.95 -1.32
CA ARG A 202 25.46 8.86 0.07
C ARG A 202 25.57 10.23 0.74
N LEU A 203 26.17 11.21 0.04
CA LEU A 203 26.31 12.57 0.55
C LEU A 203 24.98 13.30 0.65
N TRP A 204 24.03 12.96 -0.21
CA TRP A 204 22.71 13.57 -0.17
C TRP A 204 21.89 13.11 1.07
N LEU A 205 22.14 11.91 1.60
CA LEU A 205 21.47 11.40 2.82
C LEU A 205 22.07 11.96 4.12
N LEU A 206 23.28 12.51 4.11
CA LEU A 206 23.97 13.11 5.26
C LEU A 206 23.58 14.58 5.45
#